data_300ecaccc853b9318cd2ef0c8fc0ae6f
#
_entry.id   300ecaccc853b9318cd2ef0c8fc0ae6f
#
_cell.length_a   1.000
_cell.length_b   1.000
_cell.length_c   1.000
_cell.angle_alpha   90.00
_cell.angle_beta   90.00
_cell.angle_gamma   90.00
#
_symmetry.space_group_name_H-M   'P 1'
#
loop_
_entity.id
_entity.type
_entity.pdbx_description
1 polymer ?
#
loop_
_entity_poly.entity_id
_entity_poly.type
_entity_poly.pdbx_seq_one_letter_code
_entity_poly.pdbx_strand_id
1 'polypeptide(L)'
;MSDLSDLKVTLPELPDDLNELDDLIRIEESKHKDLKPDNEARIVWYGDRKEVTDYALVYIHGFTASQAEGYPTHIEFGKRYGCNVFLSRLYGHGLDDDALSDLTPKKLVESAAYALAIGNKIGKKVILMGTSTGASLSLYLTSIFTDIKGLIIYSPLIEFYDKRVLLLGNPAVNYMMTNILKLKYIYAHINTSDEEKQYWYSHYRIEGVKALKQFVQSTMTPETFQKITLPVFMGYYYKDKQKHDHKVSVPAMLKMFSQLGTPSRFKRKINFQKSGAHVIASSITSNDYYSVMEETFNFTEDILRMKPVLNALDQD
;
A
#
# COMPACT_ATOMS: atom_id res chain seq x y z
N MET A 1 8.81 8.73 23.06
CA MET A 1 8.72 7.44 22.31
C MET A 1 7.28 7.01 22.46
N SER A 2 6.49 6.95 21.39
CA SER A 2 5.18 6.33 21.41
C SER A 2 5.38 4.83 21.62
N ASP A 3 4.66 4.28 22.59
CA ASP A 3 4.79 2.87 22.97
C ASP A 3 4.28 1.99 21.81
N LEU A 4 5.15 1.13 21.27
CA LEU A 4 4.80 0.14 20.23
C LEU A 4 3.73 -0.85 20.72
N SER A 5 3.48 -0.91 22.04
CA SER A 5 2.45 -1.79 22.63
C SER A 5 1.05 -1.46 22.09
N ASP A 6 0.79 -0.20 21.76
CA ASP A 6 -0.52 0.25 21.26
C ASP A 6 -0.80 -0.11 19.79
N LEU A 7 0.25 -0.54 19.05
CA LEU A 7 0.12 -0.94 17.64
C LEU A 7 0.08 -2.47 17.45
N LYS A 8 0.06 -3.24 18.55
CA LYS A 8 -0.18 -4.69 18.43
C LYS A 8 -1.55 -4.92 17.81
N VAL A 9 -1.55 -5.66 16.72
CA VAL A 9 -2.75 -6.01 15.96
C VAL A 9 -2.87 -7.52 15.86
N THR A 10 -4.09 -8.00 15.96
CA THR A 10 -4.47 -9.38 15.64
C THR A 10 -5.29 -9.36 14.35
N LEU A 11 -5.24 -10.44 13.60
CA LEU A 11 -6.13 -10.59 12.45
C LEU A 11 -7.57 -10.79 12.96
N PRO A 12 -8.54 -10.06 12.40
CA PRO A 12 -9.94 -10.27 12.75
C PRO A 12 -10.43 -11.64 12.29
N GLU A 13 -11.41 -12.19 13.00
CA GLU A 13 -12.15 -13.35 12.54
C GLU A 13 -13.08 -12.97 11.40
N LEU A 14 -13.07 -13.78 10.34
CA LEU A 14 -13.86 -13.57 9.12
C LEU A 14 -14.56 -14.86 8.74
N PRO A 15 -15.69 -14.79 8.03
CA PRO A 15 -16.39 -15.97 7.52
C PRO A 15 -15.46 -16.89 6.72
N ASP A 16 -15.68 -18.21 6.83
CA ASP A 16 -14.99 -19.20 6.02
C ASP A 16 -15.68 -19.40 4.66
N ASP A 17 -17.00 -19.20 4.60
CA ASP A 17 -17.73 -19.19 3.34
C ASP A 17 -17.39 -17.94 2.52
N LEU A 18 -16.96 -18.14 1.29
CA LEU A 18 -16.48 -17.06 0.42
C LEU A 18 -17.60 -16.14 -0.08
N ASN A 19 -18.86 -16.62 -0.12
CA ASN A 19 -19.99 -15.75 -0.46
C ASN A 19 -20.34 -14.87 0.73
N GLU A 20 -20.35 -15.42 1.94
CA GLU A 20 -20.55 -14.63 3.16
C GLU A 20 -19.44 -13.59 3.35
N LEU A 21 -18.18 -13.93 3.04
CA LEU A 21 -17.06 -13.01 3.08
C LEU A 21 -17.21 -11.85 2.08
N ASP A 22 -17.57 -12.17 0.83
CA ASP A 22 -17.78 -11.17 -0.21
C ASP A 22 -18.97 -10.24 0.12
N ASP A 23 -20.06 -10.82 0.63
CA ASP A 23 -21.23 -10.08 1.11
C ASP A 23 -20.88 -9.18 2.31
N LEU A 24 -20.09 -9.67 3.27
CA LEU A 24 -19.63 -8.89 4.41
C LEU A 24 -18.87 -7.64 3.92
N ILE A 25 -17.91 -7.80 3.01
CA ILE A 25 -17.13 -6.69 2.45
C ILE A 25 -18.06 -5.68 1.76
N ARG A 26 -18.96 -6.16 0.92
CA ARG A 26 -19.92 -5.31 0.20
C ARG A 26 -20.85 -4.56 1.15
N ILE A 27 -21.32 -5.20 2.21
CA ILE A 27 -22.17 -4.57 3.22
C ILE A 27 -21.40 -3.51 4.00
N GLU A 28 -20.16 -3.80 4.42
CA GLU A 28 -19.32 -2.81 5.12
C GLU A 28 -19.04 -1.58 4.25
N GLU A 29 -18.70 -1.77 2.98
CA GLU A 29 -18.46 -0.65 2.06
C GLU A 29 -19.75 0.16 1.79
N SER A 30 -20.92 -0.48 1.70
CA SER A 30 -22.22 0.19 1.47
C SER A 30 -22.66 1.12 2.60
N LYS A 31 -22.06 1.01 3.79
CA LYS A 31 -22.34 1.93 4.92
C LYS A 31 -21.77 3.32 4.68
N HIS A 32 -20.82 3.47 3.77
CA HIS A 32 -20.20 4.75 3.42
C HIS A 32 -20.96 5.43 2.28
N LYS A 33 -21.85 6.37 2.63
CA LYS A 33 -22.69 7.09 1.65
C LYS A 33 -21.90 8.07 0.78
N ASP A 34 -20.74 8.49 1.25
CA ASP A 34 -19.81 9.44 0.65
C ASP A 34 -18.62 8.77 -0.05
N LEU A 35 -18.73 7.46 -0.28
CA LEU A 35 -17.70 6.70 -0.98
C LEU A 35 -17.62 7.12 -2.44
N LYS A 36 -16.42 7.52 -2.89
CA LYS A 36 -16.16 7.86 -4.28
C LYS A 36 -16.31 6.61 -5.17
N PRO A 37 -16.86 6.76 -6.37
CA PRO A 37 -17.00 5.61 -7.29
C PRO A 37 -15.67 4.87 -7.50
N ASP A 38 -15.72 3.55 -7.55
CA ASP A 38 -14.58 2.65 -7.78
C ASP A 38 -13.47 2.72 -6.71
N ASN A 39 -13.77 3.29 -5.51
CA ASN A 39 -12.82 3.33 -4.40
C ASN A 39 -13.13 2.31 -3.30
N GLU A 40 -14.20 1.53 -3.44
CA GLU A 40 -14.58 0.50 -2.49
C GLU A 40 -13.55 -0.63 -2.39
N ALA A 41 -13.39 -1.18 -1.19
CA ALA A 41 -12.66 -2.42 -1.01
C ALA A 41 -13.45 -3.58 -1.64
N ARG A 42 -12.74 -4.47 -2.37
CA ARG A 42 -13.39 -5.59 -3.04
C ARG A 42 -12.42 -6.73 -3.36
N ILE A 43 -12.97 -7.91 -3.53
CA ILE A 43 -12.25 -9.05 -4.07
C ILE A 43 -12.46 -9.09 -5.59
N VAL A 44 -11.37 -9.16 -6.33
CA VAL A 44 -11.38 -9.50 -7.76
C VAL A 44 -11.08 -10.99 -7.85
N TRP A 45 -12.12 -11.76 -8.11
CA TRP A 45 -12.03 -13.21 -8.21
C TRP A 45 -11.32 -13.63 -9.49
N TYR A 46 -10.48 -14.66 -9.39
CA TYR A 46 -9.91 -15.31 -10.56
C TYR A 46 -10.88 -16.37 -11.10
N GLY A 47 -11.36 -16.15 -12.34
CA GLY A 47 -12.37 -17.02 -12.95
C GLY A 47 -13.80 -16.71 -12.49
N ASP A 48 -14.73 -17.59 -12.91
CA ASP A 48 -16.18 -17.38 -12.76
C ASP A 48 -16.72 -17.84 -11.39
N ARG A 49 -15.89 -18.51 -10.59
CA ARG A 49 -16.28 -19.06 -9.29
C ARG A 49 -15.50 -18.42 -8.17
N LYS A 50 -16.16 -18.27 -7.03
CA LYS A 50 -15.50 -17.85 -5.79
C LYS A 50 -14.85 -19.07 -5.15
N GLU A 51 -13.57 -19.28 -5.45
CA GLU A 51 -12.78 -20.42 -4.94
C GLU A 51 -11.44 -19.90 -4.38
N VAL A 52 -10.89 -20.62 -3.41
CA VAL A 52 -9.58 -20.32 -2.84
C VAL A 52 -8.49 -20.66 -3.85
N THR A 53 -7.68 -19.67 -4.21
CA THR A 53 -6.54 -19.86 -5.13
C THR A 53 -5.27 -20.27 -4.39
N ASP A 54 -4.25 -20.77 -5.10
CA ASP A 54 -2.97 -21.14 -4.48
C ASP A 54 -2.25 -19.93 -3.86
N TYR A 55 -2.42 -18.76 -4.48
CA TYR A 55 -1.95 -17.48 -3.96
C TYR A 55 -3.08 -16.44 -4.00
N ALA A 56 -3.15 -15.59 -3.00
CA ALA A 56 -3.91 -14.35 -3.06
C ALA A 56 -2.94 -13.17 -3.13
N LEU A 57 -3.27 -12.18 -3.94
CA LEU A 57 -2.62 -10.87 -3.91
C LEU A 57 -3.46 -9.93 -3.05
N VAL A 58 -2.85 -9.30 -2.05
CA VAL A 58 -3.46 -8.21 -1.28
C VAL A 58 -2.77 -6.92 -1.66
N TYR A 59 -3.51 -6.00 -2.26
CA TYR A 59 -3.00 -4.68 -2.60
C TYR A 59 -3.38 -3.65 -1.53
N ILE A 60 -2.38 -2.98 -0.97
CA ILE A 60 -2.54 -1.92 0.04
C ILE A 60 -2.05 -0.60 -0.55
N HIS A 61 -2.98 0.36 -0.73
CA HIS A 61 -2.68 1.66 -1.33
C HIS A 61 -2.01 2.63 -0.36
N GLY A 62 -1.52 3.75 -0.89
CA GLY A 62 -0.85 4.81 -0.13
C GLY A 62 -1.80 5.80 0.53
N PHE A 63 -1.21 6.73 1.27
CA PHE A 63 -1.95 7.80 1.94
C PHE A 63 -2.60 8.75 0.92
N THR A 64 -3.85 9.11 1.18
CA THR A 64 -4.71 9.94 0.32
C THR A 64 -5.14 9.31 -1.01
N ALA A 65 -4.82 8.06 -1.26
CA ALA A 65 -5.06 7.37 -2.51
C ALA A 65 -6.13 6.26 -2.39
N SER A 66 -6.23 5.46 -3.43
CA SER A 66 -7.07 4.27 -3.50
C SER A 66 -6.33 3.14 -4.23
N GLN A 67 -7.06 2.06 -4.54
CA GLN A 67 -6.54 0.92 -5.28
C GLN A 67 -5.93 1.28 -6.66
N ALA A 68 -6.36 2.38 -7.27
CA ALA A 68 -5.86 2.82 -8.59
C ALA A 68 -4.36 3.13 -8.62
N GLU A 69 -3.72 3.33 -7.46
CA GLU A 69 -2.25 3.41 -7.37
C GLU A 69 -1.51 2.17 -7.89
N GLY A 70 -2.15 1.01 -7.89
CA GLY A 70 -1.57 -0.24 -8.38
C GLY A 70 -2.06 -0.66 -9.76
N TYR A 71 -3.01 0.08 -10.37
CA TYR A 71 -3.60 -0.28 -11.64
C TYR A 71 -2.68 0.08 -12.83
N PRO A 72 -2.47 -0.80 -13.80
CA PRO A 72 -3.07 -2.14 -13.94
C PRO A 72 -2.27 -3.27 -13.26
N THR A 73 -1.10 -2.99 -12.69
CA THR A 73 -0.10 -3.99 -12.27
C THR A 73 -0.69 -5.08 -11.35
N HIS A 74 -1.49 -4.69 -10.35
CA HIS A 74 -2.10 -5.66 -9.41
C HIS A 74 -3.15 -6.56 -10.09
N ILE A 75 -3.94 -6.05 -11.03
CA ILE A 75 -4.93 -6.83 -11.78
C ILE A 75 -4.26 -7.79 -12.75
N GLU A 76 -3.27 -7.30 -13.50
CA GLU A 76 -2.52 -8.14 -14.44
C GLU A 76 -1.69 -9.21 -13.71
N PHE A 77 -1.24 -8.92 -12.47
CA PHE A 77 -0.64 -9.94 -11.61
C PHE A 77 -1.64 -11.05 -11.27
N GLY A 78 -2.85 -10.69 -10.85
CA GLY A 78 -3.90 -11.66 -10.55
C GLY A 78 -4.24 -12.56 -11.73
N LYS A 79 -4.42 -11.96 -12.93
CA LYS A 79 -4.68 -12.68 -14.17
C LYS A 79 -3.52 -13.62 -14.55
N ARG A 80 -2.27 -13.09 -14.51
CA ARG A 80 -1.08 -13.85 -14.94
C ARG A 80 -0.81 -15.08 -14.08
N TYR A 81 -1.06 -15.00 -12.78
CA TYR A 81 -0.72 -16.08 -11.85
C TYR A 81 -1.93 -16.83 -11.28
N GLY A 82 -3.13 -16.57 -11.79
CA GLY A 82 -4.34 -17.25 -11.33
C GLY A 82 -4.66 -16.95 -9.85
N CYS A 83 -4.50 -15.69 -9.44
CA CYS A 83 -4.68 -15.27 -8.06
C CYS A 83 -5.97 -14.49 -7.88
N ASN A 84 -6.71 -14.77 -6.81
CA ASN A 84 -7.66 -13.80 -6.28
C ASN A 84 -6.90 -12.55 -5.82
N VAL A 85 -7.46 -11.38 -6.08
CA VAL A 85 -6.86 -10.09 -5.68
C VAL A 85 -7.80 -9.37 -4.74
N PHE A 86 -7.32 -9.01 -3.55
CA PHE A 86 -8.04 -8.10 -2.68
C PHE A 86 -7.51 -6.69 -2.85
N LEU A 87 -8.39 -5.79 -3.30
CA LEU A 87 -8.14 -4.35 -3.40
C LEU A 87 -8.62 -3.71 -2.11
N SER A 88 -7.68 -3.33 -1.24
CA SER A 88 -8.03 -2.78 0.06
C SER A 88 -8.44 -1.31 0.00
N ARG A 89 -9.24 -0.88 0.96
CA ARG A 89 -9.48 0.52 1.28
C ARG A 89 -9.04 0.78 2.72
N LEU A 90 -8.04 1.60 2.90
CA LEU A 90 -7.55 1.99 4.23
C LEU A 90 -8.57 2.89 4.92
N TYR A 91 -8.57 2.87 6.26
CA TYR A 91 -9.47 3.69 7.06
C TYR A 91 -9.48 5.16 6.64
N GLY A 92 -10.66 5.71 6.42
CA GLY A 92 -10.88 7.10 6.03
C GLY A 92 -10.47 7.44 4.59
N HIS A 93 -10.08 6.47 3.76
CA HIS A 93 -9.72 6.71 2.35
C HIS A 93 -10.89 6.41 1.41
N GLY A 94 -10.82 6.99 0.20
CA GLY A 94 -11.86 6.82 -0.83
C GLY A 94 -13.19 7.53 -0.53
N LEU A 95 -13.25 8.35 0.51
CA LEU A 95 -14.44 9.10 0.95
C LEU A 95 -14.32 10.56 0.54
N ASP A 96 -15.39 11.34 0.79
CA ASP A 96 -15.35 12.79 0.66
C ASP A 96 -14.55 13.46 1.79
N ASP A 97 -14.60 14.78 1.83
CA ASP A 97 -13.81 15.64 2.70
C ASP A 97 -13.91 15.27 4.20
N ASP A 98 -12.88 15.63 4.96
CA ASP A 98 -12.73 15.39 6.41
C ASP A 98 -12.53 13.93 6.86
N ALA A 99 -12.61 12.96 5.97
CA ALA A 99 -12.56 11.54 6.34
C ALA A 99 -11.27 11.08 7.05
N LEU A 100 -10.17 11.85 6.91
CA LEU A 100 -8.91 11.59 7.60
C LEU A 100 -8.75 12.35 8.93
N SER A 101 -9.79 13.03 9.41
CA SER A 101 -9.75 13.86 10.62
C SER A 101 -9.54 13.06 11.89
N ASP A 102 -10.05 11.84 11.96
CA ASP A 102 -9.97 10.93 13.10
C ASP A 102 -9.06 9.72 12.85
N LEU A 103 -8.23 9.80 11.79
CA LEU A 103 -7.23 8.78 11.50
C LEU A 103 -6.23 8.66 12.65
N THR A 104 -5.91 7.42 13.01
CA THR A 104 -4.87 7.09 13.99
C THR A 104 -3.91 6.03 13.43
N PRO A 105 -2.69 5.90 13.97
CA PRO A 105 -1.79 4.82 13.59
C PRO A 105 -2.43 3.43 13.74
N LYS A 106 -3.23 3.24 14.80
CA LYS A 106 -3.95 1.99 15.07
C LYS A 106 -4.95 1.68 13.96
N LYS A 107 -5.80 2.64 13.58
CA LYS A 107 -6.78 2.47 12.49
C LYS A 107 -6.12 2.14 11.14
N LEU A 108 -4.95 2.74 10.84
CA LEU A 108 -4.16 2.38 9.66
C LEU A 108 -3.71 0.92 9.69
N VAL A 109 -3.13 0.49 10.82
CA VAL A 109 -2.63 -0.89 10.97
C VAL A 109 -3.78 -1.89 10.99
N GLU A 110 -4.90 -1.59 11.67
CA GLU A 110 -6.08 -2.45 11.71
C GLU A 110 -6.71 -2.65 10.32
N SER A 111 -6.81 -1.59 9.51
CA SER A 111 -7.33 -1.73 8.14
C SER A 111 -6.41 -2.55 7.25
N ALA A 112 -5.09 -2.44 7.40
CA ALA A 112 -4.14 -3.28 6.68
C ALA A 112 -4.16 -4.74 7.17
N ALA A 113 -4.35 -4.98 8.47
CA ALA A 113 -4.51 -6.32 9.04
C ALA A 113 -5.82 -6.98 8.58
N TYR A 114 -6.91 -6.21 8.47
CA TYR A 114 -8.16 -6.67 7.86
C TYR A 114 -7.94 -7.12 6.42
N ALA A 115 -7.17 -6.36 5.65
CA ALA A 115 -6.82 -6.74 4.28
C ALA A 115 -6.02 -8.06 4.22
N LEU A 116 -5.06 -8.24 5.12
CA LEU A 116 -4.29 -9.50 5.23
C LEU A 116 -5.19 -10.67 5.64
N ALA A 117 -6.13 -10.46 6.57
CA ALA A 117 -7.08 -11.49 7.00
C ALA A 117 -7.96 -11.96 5.83
N ILE A 118 -8.44 -11.04 4.97
CA ILE A 118 -9.16 -11.40 3.74
C ILE A 118 -8.25 -12.19 2.81
N GLY A 119 -7.01 -11.75 2.61
CA GLY A 119 -6.03 -12.47 1.80
C GLY A 119 -5.87 -13.93 2.21
N ASN A 120 -5.82 -14.19 3.52
CA ASN A 120 -5.71 -15.55 4.08
C ASN A 120 -6.99 -16.39 3.86
N LYS A 121 -8.15 -15.79 3.61
CA LYS A 121 -9.39 -16.52 3.28
C LYS A 121 -9.47 -16.84 1.79
N ILE A 122 -8.99 -15.97 0.93
CA ILE A 122 -9.15 -16.12 -0.54
C ILE A 122 -7.95 -16.79 -1.23
N GLY A 123 -6.85 -17.07 -0.50
CA GLY A 123 -5.69 -17.77 -1.01
C GLY A 123 -4.98 -18.62 0.03
N LYS A 124 -4.40 -19.74 -0.40
CA LYS A 124 -3.60 -20.63 0.50
C LYS A 124 -2.31 -19.96 0.96
N LYS A 125 -1.81 -18.98 0.22
CA LYS A 125 -0.59 -18.19 0.47
C LYS A 125 -0.87 -16.76 0.10
N VAL A 126 -0.34 -15.80 0.86
CA VAL A 126 -0.56 -14.38 0.60
C VAL A 126 0.71 -13.72 0.09
N ILE A 127 0.56 -12.89 -0.95
CA ILE A 127 1.54 -11.91 -1.39
C ILE A 127 0.98 -10.53 -1.07
N LEU A 128 1.75 -9.73 -0.34
CA LEU A 128 1.41 -8.33 -0.12
C LEU A 128 2.05 -7.48 -1.21
N MET A 129 1.25 -6.62 -1.83
CA MET A 129 1.69 -5.59 -2.75
C MET A 129 1.22 -4.24 -2.23
N GLY A 130 2.10 -3.23 -2.23
CA GLY A 130 1.67 -1.93 -1.76
C GLY A 130 2.54 -0.78 -2.24
N THR A 131 1.95 0.42 -2.22
CA THR A 131 2.59 1.67 -2.61
C THR A 131 2.70 2.61 -1.42
N SER A 132 3.83 3.31 -1.26
CA SER A 132 4.01 4.39 -0.28
C SER A 132 3.67 3.94 1.15
N THR A 133 2.62 4.50 1.77
CA THR A 133 2.13 4.09 3.09
C THR A 133 1.67 2.63 3.10
N GLY A 134 1.02 2.16 2.03
CA GLY A 134 0.63 0.76 1.90
C GLY A 134 1.82 -0.18 1.89
N ALA A 135 2.92 0.22 1.26
CA ALA A 135 4.20 -0.51 1.31
C ALA A 135 4.78 -0.54 2.73
N SER A 136 4.69 0.55 3.48
CA SER A 136 5.15 0.62 4.88
C SER A 136 4.28 -0.24 5.80
N LEU A 137 2.96 -0.24 5.60
CA LEU A 137 2.03 -1.13 6.30
C LEU A 137 2.35 -2.60 5.98
N SER A 138 2.62 -2.93 4.72
CA SER A 138 3.00 -4.27 4.30
C SER A 138 4.32 -4.73 4.95
N LEU A 139 5.33 -3.84 5.04
CA LEU A 139 6.57 -4.10 5.79
C LEU A 139 6.29 -4.39 7.26
N TYR A 140 5.45 -3.58 7.91
CA TYR A 140 5.10 -3.75 9.31
C TYR A 140 4.35 -5.07 9.56
N LEU A 141 3.31 -5.38 8.77
CA LEU A 141 2.58 -6.66 8.87
C LEU A 141 3.51 -7.85 8.66
N THR A 142 4.41 -7.78 7.68
CA THR A 142 5.38 -8.86 7.40
C THR A 142 6.36 -9.07 8.57
N SER A 143 6.64 -8.05 9.38
CA SER A 143 7.48 -8.19 10.58
C SER A 143 6.77 -8.86 11.76
N ILE A 144 5.45 -9.04 11.68
CA ILE A 144 4.59 -9.59 12.75
C ILE A 144 4.03 -10.96 12.35
N PHE A 145 3.51 -11.06 11.09
CA PHE A 145 2.82 -12.26 10.61
C PHE A 145 3.71 -13.08 9.69
N THR A 146 3.72 -14.40 9.88
CA THR A 146 4.62 -15.34 9.17
C THR A 146 4.01 -15.98 7.92
N ASP A 147 2.69 -15.84 7.72
CA ASP A 147 1.97 -16.53 6.65
C ASP A 147 2.07 -15.83 5.28
N ILE A 148 2.78 -14.69 5.24
CA ILE A 148 3.06 -13.95 4.02
C ILE A 148 4.23 -14.62 3.28
N LYS A 149 4.08 -14.82 1.96
CA LYS A 149 5.06 -15.54 1.13
C LYS A 149 5.92 -14.65 0.25
N GLY A 150 5.50 -13.41 0.00
CA GLY A 150 6.26 -12.44 -0.78
C GLY A 150 5.80 -11.02 -0.50
N LEU A 151 6.70 -10.08 -0.66
CA LEU A 151 6.46 -8.66 -0.47
C LEU A 151 6.89 -7.88 -1.71
N ILE A 152 5.97 -7.17 -2.31
CA ILE A 152 6.18 -6.31 -3.49
C ILE A 152 5.84 -4.88 -3.06
N ILE A 153 6.84 -4.01 -3.01
CA ILE A 153 6.68 -2.64 -2.51
C ILE A 153 7.16 -1.61 -3.52
N TYR A 154 6.33 -0.59 -3.71
CA TYR A 154 6.63 0.54 -4.59
C TYR A 154 6.76 1.82 -3.77
N SER A 155 7.87 2.53 -3.94
CA SER A 155 8.16 3.81 -3.27
C SER A 155 7.79 3.85 -1.78
N PRO A 156 8.24 2.88 -0.94
CA PRO A 156 7.80 2.75 0.44
C PRO A 156 8.09 4.01 1.27
N LEU A 157 7.13 4.45 2.07
CA LEU A 157 7.29 5.58 2.99
C LEU A 157 8.06 5.15 4.25
N ILE A 158 9.38 5.21 4.18
CA ILE A 158 10.27 4.96 5.33
C ILE A 158 10.56 6.25 6.09
N GLU A 159 10.68 7.35 5.35
CA GLU A 159 10.90 8.69 5.87
C GLU A 159 10.34 9.71 4.88
N PHE A 160 9.72 10.77 5.38
CA PHE A 160 9.22 11.85 4.53
C PHE A 160 10.38 12.59 3.85
N TYR A 161 10.19 12.96 2.59
CA TYR A 161 11.12 13.84 1.90
C TYR A 161 11.11 15.23 2.53
N ASP A 162 9.91 15.80 2.74
CA ASP A 162 9.75 17.10 3.42
C ASP A 162 9.90 16.96 4.93
N LYS A 163 11.03 17.39 5.46
CA LYS A 163 11.34 17.31 6.89
C LYS A 163 10.45 18.21 7.76
N ARG A 164 9.73 19.18 7.18
CA ARG A 164 8.78 20.02 7.92
C ARG A 164 7.64 19.19 8.53
N VAL A 165 7.30 18.06 7.94
CA VAL A 165 6.35 17.09 8.52
C VAL A 165 6.75 16.66 9.93
N LEU A 166 8.04 16.62 10.25
CA LEU A 166 8.54 16.22 11.57
C LEU A 166 8.15 17.24 12.65
N LEU A 167 7.86 18.47 12.29
CA LEU A 167 7.41 19.52 13.22
C LEU A 167 5.95 19.36 13.63
N LEU A 168 5.15 18.62 12.86
CA LEU A 168 3.76 18.32 13.23
C LEU A 168 3.74 17.48 14.51
N GLY A 169 2.91 17.90 15.46
CA GLY A 169 2.85 17.31 16.81
C GLY A 169 3.67 18.06 17.86
N ASN A 170 4.53 18.99 17.47
CA ASN A 170 5.12 19.93 18.43
C ASN A 170 4.01 20.87 18.97
N PRO A 171 3.84 21.01 20.31
CA PRO A 171 2.75 21.82 20.87
C PRO A 171 2.73 23.27 20.38
N ALA A 172 3.88 23.94 20.26
CA ALA A 172 3.97 25.31 19.79
C ALA A 172 3.59 25.44 18.30
N VAL A 173 4.05 24.49 17.45
CA VAL A 173 3.69 24.44 16.03
C VAL A 173 2.20 24.15 15.87
N ASN A 174 1.65 23.22 16.65
CA ASN A 174 0.22 22.90 16.63
C ASN A 174 -0.61 24.12 17.04
N TYR A 175 -0.23 24.81 18.13
CA TYR A 175 -0.91 26.03 18.56
C TYR A 175 -0.90 27.11 17.48
N MET A 176 0.26 27.34 16.87
CA MET A 176 0.40 28.31 15.76
C MET A 176 -0.50 27.92 14.58
N MET A 177 -0.47 26.66 14.14
CA MET A 177 -1.25 26.19 12.98
C MET A 177 -2.75 26.26 13.22
N THR A 178 -3.22 25.80 14.39
CA THR A 178 -4.67 25.72 14.69
C THR A 178 -5.26 27.05 15.15
N ASN A 179 -4.57 27.81 16.03
CA ASN A 179 -5.16 28.98 16.67
C ASN A 179 -4.79 30.30 15.99
N ILE A 180 -3.58 30.39 15.41
CA ILE A 180 -3.13 31.61 14.74
C ILE A 180 -3.42 31.55 13.26
N LEU A 181 -2.95 30.52 12.57
CA LEU A 181 -3.10 30.38 11.11
C LEU A 181 -4.41 29.72 10.70
N LYS A 182 -5.15 29.11 11.63
CA LYS A 182 -6.42 28.38 11.41
C LYS A 182 -6.34 27.34 10.28
N LEU A 183 -5.16 26.74 10.12
CA LEU A 183 -4.90 25.75 9.09
C LEU A 183 -5.50 24.40 9.53
N LYS A 184 -6.49 23.91 8.78
CA LYS A 184 -7.13 22.61 9.01
C LYS A 184 -6.70 21.59 7.94
N TYR A 185 -6.38 22.06 6.74
CA TYR A 185 -6.13 21.22 5.58
C TYR A 185 -4.73 21.41 5.02
N ILE A 186 -4.21 20.35 4.44
CA ILE A 186 -3.06 20.36 3.56
C ILE A 186 -3.61 20.12 2.14
N TYR A 187 -3.19 20.97 1.21
CA TYR A 187 -3.56 20.84 -0.21
C TYR A 187 -2.47 20.06 -0.93
N ALA A 188 -2.85 18.96 -1.57
CA ALA A 188 -1.95 18.21 -2.42
C ALA A 188 -1.77 18.98 -3.74
N HIS A 189 -0.53 19.12 -4.20
CA HIS A 189 -0.25 19.53 -5.58
C HIS A 189 -0.51 18.31 -6.47
N ILE A 190 -1.75 18.12 -6.86
CA ILE A 190 -2.15 17.10 -7.83
C ILE A 190 -2.27 17.82 -9.17
N ASN A 191 -1.67 17.27 -10.21
CA ASN A 191 -2.05 17.62 -11.58
C ASN A 191 -3.48 17.11 -11.76
N THR A 192 -4.40 18.01 -11.91
CA THR A 192 -5.81 17.85 -11.64
C THR A 192 -6.57 17.25 -12.81
N SER A 193 -6.21 16.07 -13.29
CA SER A 193 -7.13 15.31 -14.12
C SER A 193 -8.33 14.88 -13.28
N ASP A 194 -9.50 14.75 -13.89
CA ASP A 194 -10.69 14.27 -13.16
C ASP A 194 -10.49 12.82 -12.67
N GLU A 195 -9.70 12.03 -13.39
CA GLU A 195 -9.31 10.70 -13.00
C GLU A 195 -8.44 10.69 -11.73
N GLU A 196 -7.45 11.59 -11.61
CA GLU A 196 -6.69 11.72 -10.37
C GLU A 196 -7.57 12.15 -9.19
N LYS A 197 -8.51 13.07 -9.38
CA LYS A 197 -9.44 13.51 -8.33
C LYS A 197 -10.37 12.40 -7.87
N GLN A 198 -10.71 11.47 -8.73
CA GLN A 198 -11.53 10.32 -8.37
C GLN A 198 -10.79 9.44 -7.36
N TYR A 199 -9.50 9.18 -7.55
CA TYR A 199 -8.74 8.18 -6.81
C TYR A 199 -7.80 8.75 -5.75
N TRP A 200 -7.55 10.06 -5.74
CA TRP A 200 -6.75 10.73 -4.72
C TRP A 200 -7.50 11.91 -4.10
N TYR A 201 -7.14 12.20 -2.84
CA TYR A 201 -7.59 13.45 -2.21
C TYR A 201 -6.79 14.64 -2.73
N SER A 202 -7.48 15.71 -3.13
CA SER A 202 -6.87 17.00 -3.49
C SER A 202 -6.48 17.82 -2.25
N HIS A 203 -7.16 17.60 -1.14
CA HIS A 203 -6.86 18.17 0.17
C HIS A 203 -7.24 17.17 1.27
N TYR A 204 -6.63 17.27 2.42
CA TYR A 204 -6.85 16.37 3.54
C TYR A 204 -6.48 17.01 4.85
N ARG A 205 -7.03 16.49 5.93
CA ARG A 205 -6.83 17.00 7.29
C ARG A 205 -5.39 16.80 7.77
N ILE A 206 -4.88 17.82 8.47
CA ILE A 206 -3.55 17.79 9.10
C ILE A 206 -3.44 16.63 10.11
N GLU A 207 -4.54 16.29 10.79
CA GLU A 207 -4.62 15.17 11.72
C GLU A 207 -4.21 13.85 11.07
N GLY A 208 -4.63 13.60 9.84
CA GLY A 208 -4.22 12.42 9.07
C GLY A 208 -2.70 12.33 8.86
N VAL A 209 -2.05 13.46 8.57
CA VAL A 209 -0.57 13.49 8.42
C VAL A 209 0.14 13.28 9.76
N LYS A 210 -0.42 13.79 10.87
CA LYS A 210 0.10 13.51 12.22
C LYS A 210 0.04 12.02 12.53
N ALA A 211 -1.09 11.38 12.25
CA ALA A 211 -1.25 9.93 12.45
C ALA A 211 -0.26 9.13 11.60
N LEU A 212 -0.13 9.49 10.32
CA LEU A 212 0.84 8.86 9.41
C LEU A 212 2.28 9.03 9.91
N LYS A 213 2.66 10.23 10.34
CA LYS A 213 3.98 10.48 10.93
C LYS A 213 4.23 9.59 12.15
N GLN A 214 3.26 9.50 13.07
CA GLN A 214 3.38 8.64 14.25
C GLN A 214 3.56 7.18 13.88
N PHE A 215 2.78 6.68 12.91
CA PHE A 215 2.93 5.32 12.39
C PHE A 215 4.35 5.09 11.85
N VAL A 216 4.84 5.95 10.95
CA VAL A 216 6.17 5.82 10.36
C VAL A 216 7.27 5.83 11.42
N GLN A 217 7.22 6.78 12.38
CA GLN A 217 8.22 6.90 13.44
C GLN A 217 8.24 5.70 14.40
N SER A 218 7.08 5.08 14.63
CA SER A 218 6.97 3.94 15.54
C SER A 218 7.30 2.60 14.89
N THR A 219 7.12 2.46 13.58
CA THR A 219 7.17 1.14 12.92
C THR A 219 8.29 1.00 11.89
N MET A 220 8.74 2.08 11.26
CA MET A 220 9.81 2.01 10.23
C MET A 220 11.18 2.06 10.88
N THR A 221 11.53 1.01 11.60
CA THR A 221 12.75 0.89 12.40
C THR A 221 13.63 -0.29 11.93
N PRO A 222 14.94 -0.28 12.23
CA PRO A 222 15.82 -1.40 11.92
C PRO A 222 15.31 -2.75 12.48
N GLU A 223 14.70 -2.73 13.67
CA GLU A 223 14.14 -3.92 14.31
C GLU A 223 13.00 -4.53 13.50
N THR A 224 12.13 -3.68 12.92
CA THR A 224 11.07 -4.11 12.00
C THR A 224 11.66 -4.73 10.75
N PHE A 225 12.66 -4.08 10.15
CA PHE A 225 13.23 -4.51 8.87
C PHE A 225 13.99 -5.84 9.00
N GLN A 226 14.73 -6.04 10.10
CA GLN A 226 15.49 -7.25 10.36
C GLN A 226 14.62 -8.51 10.52
N LYS A 227 13.36 -8.35 10.96
CA LYS A 227 12.41 -9.46 11.09
C LYS A 227 11.86 -9.93 9.74
N ILE A 228 12.01 -9.17 8.67
CA ILE A 228 11.51 -9.50 7.34
C ILE A 228 12.56 -10.40 6.66
N THR A 229 12.26 -11.69 6.53
CA THR A 229 13.19 -12.70 5.99
C THR A 229 12.70 -13.33 4.68
N LEU A 230 11.45 -13.07 4.29
CA LEU A 230 10.83 -13.57 3.05
C LEU A 230 11.30 -12.78 1.82
N PRO A 231 11.02 -13.26 0.58
CA PRO A 231 11.37 -12.56 -0.65
C PRO A 231 10.75 -11.17 -0.75
N VAL A 232 11.57 -10.17 -1.14
CA VAL A 232 11.15 -8.76 -1.25
C VAL A 232 11.57 -8.16 -2.60
N PHE A 233 10.59 -7.59 -3.31
CA PHE A 233 10.80 -6.68 -4.43
C PHE A 233 10.56 -5.23 -3.99
N MET A 234 11.45 -4.31 -4.38
CA MET A 234 11.29 -2.88 -4.17
C MET A 234 11.52 -2.09 -5.46
N GLY A 235 10.47 -1.42 -5.95
CA GLY A 235 10.56 -0.43 -7.03
C GLY A 235 10.58 0.99 -6.47
N TYR A 236 11.36 1.89 -7.08
CA TYR A 236 11.41 3.31 -6.70
C TYR A 236 11.81 4.20 -7.87
N TYR A 237 11.50 5.50 -7.77
CA TYR A 237 11.88 6.51 -8.77
C TYR A 237 13.03 7.38 -8.28
N TYR A 238 14.13 7.39 -9.05
CA TYR A 238 15.22 8.34 -8.90
C TYR A 238 15.95 8.49 -10.23
N LYS A 239 15.96 9.67 -10.82
CA LYS A 239 16.70 9.95 -12.03
C LYS A 239 17.99 10.73 -11.74
N ASP A 240 17.86 11.85 -11.05
CA ASP A 240 18.96 12.73 -10.63
C ASP A 240 18.55 13.56 -9.40
N LYS A 241 19.41 14.49 -8.97
CA LYS A 241 19.17 15.32 -7.79
C LYS A 241 17.93 16.23 -7.88
N GLN A 242 17.47 16.57 -9.08
CA GLN A 242 16.30 17.41 -9.31
C GLN A 242 15.06 16.58 -9.66
N LYS A 243 15.26 15.43 -10.29
CA LYS A 243 14.21 14.55 -10.78
C LYS A 243 14.24 13.22 -10.02
N HIS A 244 13.58 13.19 -8.89
CA HIS A 244 13.44 12.03 -8.03
C HIS A 244 12.11 12.10 -7.26
N ASP A 245 11.86 11.13 -6.43
CA ASP A 245 10.68 11.13 -5.57
C ASP A 245 10.76 12.25 -4.53
N HIS A 246 9.80 13.19 -4.59
CA HIS A 246 9.66 14.31 -3.65
C HIS A 246 8.59 14.08 -2.55
N LYS A 247 8.04 12.87 -2.45
CA LYS A 247 7.11 12.48 -1.39
C LYS A 247 7.83 11.75 -0.27
N VAL A 248 8.74 10.84 -0.64
CA VAL A 248 9.45 9.96 0.29
C VAL A 248 10.97 10.04 0.08
N SER A 249 11.72 9.74 1.13
CA SER A 249 13.19 9.79 1.11
C SER A 249 13.77 8.55 0.43
N VAL A 250 14.29 8.68 -0.79
CA VAL A 250 14.99 7.59 -1.50
C VAL A 250 16.18 7.05 -0.72
N PRO A 251 17.05 7.88 -0.08
CA PRO A 251 18.11 7.35 0.77
C PRO A 251 17.61 6.49 1.92
N ALA A 252 16.48 6.86 2.55
CA ALA A 252 15.89 6.06 3.63
C ALA A 252 15.36 4.71 3.13
N MET A 253 14.72 4.67 1.95
CA MET A 253 14.30 3.41 1.30
C MET A 253 15.49 2.48 1.04
N LEU A 254 16.57 3.00 0.48
CA LEU A 254 17.77 2.22 0.17
C LEU A 254 18.45 1.69 1.45
N LYS A 255 18.48 2.50 2.51
CA LYS A 255 18.97 2.09 3.83
C LYS A 255 18.10 0.97 4.42
N MET A 256 16.77 1.15 4.42
CA MET A 256 15.83 0.12 4.86
C MET A 256 16.07 -1.19 4.11
N PHE A 257 16.16 -1.15 2.78
CA PHE A 257 16.35 -2.34 1.96
C PHE A 257 17.66 -3.09 2.29
N SER A 258 18.72 -2.37 2.67
CA SER A 258 19.97 -2.99 3.15
C SER A 258 19.81 -3.67 4.50
N GLN A 259 18.88 -3.20 5.34
CA GLN A 259 18.62 -3.69 6.71
C GLN A 259 17.64 -4.85 6.78
N LEU A 260 16.97 -5.21 5.65
CA LEU A 260 16.08 -6.37 5.60
C LEU A 260 16.83 -7.64 5.95
N GLY A 261 16.23 -8.47 6.84
CA GLY A 261 16.71 -9.81 7.19
C GLY A 261 16.70 -10.79 6.02
N THR A 262 16.01 -10.44 4.92
CA THR A 262 15.96 -11.23 3.69
C THR A 262 17.35 -11.45 3.09
N PRO A 263 17.78 -12.69 2.82
CA PRO A 263 19.02 -12.98 2.12
C PRO A 263 19.10 -12.28 0.76
N SER A 264 20.30 -11.83 0.35
CA SER A 264 20.49 -11.03 -0.87
C SER A 264 19.94 -11.68 -2.14
N ARG A 265 19.99 -13.03 -2.23
CA ARG A 265 19.46 -13.80 -3.37
C ARG A 265 17.93 -13.77 -3.47
N PHE A 266 17.22 -13.38 -2.42
CA PHE A 266 15.76 -13.33 -2.36
C PHE A 266 15.22 -11.90 -2.32
N LYS A 267 16.07 -10.89 -2.51
CA LYS A 267 15.60 -9.50 -2.59
C LYS A 267 16.12 -8.80 -3.83
N ARG A 268 15.22 -8.07 -4.48
CA ARG A 268 15.50 -7.29 -5.70
C ARG A 268 15.01 -5.86 -5.52
N LYS A 269 15.82 -4.87 -5.90
CA LYS A 269 15.38 -3.48 -5.98
C LYS A 269 15.69 -2.90 -7.35
N ILE A 270 14.78 -2.11 -7.90
CA ILE A 270 14.92 -1.50 -9.22
C ILE A 270 14.58 -0.02 -9.17
N ASN A 271 15.41 0.77 -9.82
CA ASN A 271 15.23 2.19 -10.02
C ASN A 271 14.59 2.45 -11.38
N PHE A 272 13.32 2.87 -11.37
CA PHE A 272 12.55 3.18 -12.57
C PHE A 272 12.72 4.66 -12.96
N GLN A 273 13.83 5.00 -13.58
CA GLN A 273 14.21 6.40 -13.91
C GLN A 273 13.24 7.09 -14.87
N LYS A 274 12.44 6.33 -15.64
CA LYS A 274 11.50 6.86 -16.61
C LYS A 274 10.10 7.06 -16.05
N SER A 275 9.77 6.49 -14.88
CA SER A 275 8.42 6.60 -14.31
C SER A 275 8.00 8.05 -14.05
N GLY A 276 8.94 8.91 -13.66
CA GLY A 276 8.69 10.34 -13.48
C GLY A 276 7.76 10.71 -12.33
N ALA A 277 7.29 9.74 -11.54
CA ALA A 277 6.30 9.92 -10.50
C ALA A 277 6.62 9.10 -9.24
N HIS A 278 6.05 9.52 -8.11
CA HIS A 278 6.08 8.77 -6.85
C HIS A 278 5.34 7.43 -6.97
N VAL A 279 4.14 7.46 -7.55
CA VAL A 279 3.31 6.27 -7.80
C VAL A 279 3.75 5.67 -9.14
N ILE A 280 4.67 4.70 -9.07
CA ILE A 280 5.36 4.16 -10.26
C ILE A 280 4.57 3.05 -10.97
N ALA A 281 3.64 2.36 -10.27
CA ALA A 281 2.95 1.18 -10.79
C ALA A 281 1.59 1.49 -11.44
N SER A 282 1.13 2.76 -11.37
CA SER A 282 -0.15 3.19 -11.92
C SER A 282 -0.02 3.76 -13.32
N SER A 283 -0.91 3.36 -14.21
CA SER A 283 -1.03 3.94 -15.56
C SER A 283 -1.52 5.40 -15.56
N ILE A 284 -2.12 5.85 -14.47
CA ILE A 284 -2.63 7.21 -14.32
C ILE A 284 -1.48 8.21 -14.10
N THR A 285 -0.43 7.79 -13.39
CA THR A 285 0.61 8.71 -12.91
C THR A 285 2.00 8.43 -13.49
N SER A 286 2.30 7.18 -13.80
CA SER A 286 3.64 6.76 -14.24
C SER A 286 3.78 6.77 -15.76
N ASN A 287 4.88 7.35 -16.25
CA ASN A 287 5.23 7.29 -17.66
C ASN A 287 5.85 5.93 -18.07
N ASP A 288 6.07 5.02 -17.13
CA ASP A 288 6.79 3.75 -17.38
C ASP A 288 6.26 2.60 -16.49
N TYR A 289 4.95 2.57 -16.25
CA TYR A 289 4.31 1.51 -15.45
C TYR A 289 4.47 0.11 -16.05
N TYR A 290 4.64 0.01 -17.38
CA TYR A 290 4.89 -1.26 -18.05
C TYR A 290 6.19 -1.91 -17.59
N SER A 291 7.30 -1.15 -17.54
CA SER A 291 8.57 -1.68 -17.03
C SER A 291 8.45 -2.07 -15.55
N VAL A 292 7.67 -1.34 -14.76
CA VAL A 292 7.41 -1.69 -13.34
C VAL A 292 6.66 -3.02 -13.25
N MET A 293 5.64 -3.20 -14.07
CA MET A 293 4.84 -4.44 -14.12
C MET A 293 5.71 -5.62 -14.60
N GLU A 294 6.48 -5.45 -15.66
CA GLU A 294 7.37 -6.48 -16.21
C GLU A 294 8.42 -6.94 -15.20
N GLU A 295 9.08 -6.01 -14.51
CA GLU A 295 10.08 -6.34 -13.48
C GLU A 295 9.45 -6.97 -12.22
N THR A 296 8.20 -6.64 -11.94
CA THR A 296 7.42 -7.31 -10.90
C THR A 296 7.15 -8.77 -11.27
N PHE A 297 6.81 -9.04 -12.52
CA PHE A 297 6.64 -10.40 -13.02
C PHE A 297 7.97 -11.18 -13.03
N ASN A 298 9.06 -10.58 -13.51
CA ASN A 298 10.39 -11.17 -13.49
C ASN A 298 10.81 -11.57 -12.06
N PHE A 299 10.58 -10.71 -11.06
CA PHE A 299 10.83 -11.05 -9.65
C PHE A 299 9.96 -12.23 -9.20
N THR A 300 8.69 -12.22 -9.56
CA THR A 300 7.70 -13.23 -9.16
C THR A 300 8.08 -14.61 -9.74
N GLU A 301 8.53 -14.66 -10.97
CA GLU A 301 8.95 -15.91 -11.64
C GLU A 301 10.34 -16.37 -11.16
N ASP A 302 11.31 -15.46 -11.10
CA ASP A 302 12.70 -15.77 -10.76
C ASP A 302 12.90 -16.13 -9.28
N ILE A 303 12.22 -15.41 -8.38
CA ILE A 303 12.50 -15.49 -6.93
C ILE A 303 11.35 -16.15 -6.17
N LEU A 304 10.10 -15.75 -6.40
CA LEU A 304 8.93 -16.41 -5.78
C LEU A 304 8.62 -17.76 -6.42
N ARG A 305 9.16 -18.03 -7.63
CA ARG A 305 8.96 -19.29 -8.37
C ARG A 305 7.50 -19.57 -8.71
N MET A 306 6.71 -18.52 -8.84
CA MET A 306 5.35 -18.65 -9.35
C MET A 306 5.39 -18.84 -10.88
N LYS A 307 4.51 -19.68 -11.38
CA LYS A 307 4.40 -19.93 -12.82
C LYS A 307 3.18 -19.18 -13.36
N PRO A 308 3.29 -18.51 -14.51
CA PRO A 308 2.12 -17.99 -15.19
C PRO A 308 1.14 -19.12 -15.49
N VAL A 309 -0.16 -18.83 -15.34
CA VAL A 309 -1.19 -19.76 -15.82
C VAL A 309 -1.26 -19.62 -17.34
N LEU A 310 -1.23 -20.74 -18.03
CA LEU A 310 -1.41 -20.75 -19.49
C LEU A 310 -2.86 -20.39 -19.79
N ASN A 311 -3.09 -19.26 -20.44
CA ASN A 311 -4.40 -18.98 -21.00
C ASN A 311 -4.68 -19.97 -22.13
N ALA A 312 -5.92 -20.47 -22.21
CA ALA A 312 -6.33 -21.39 -23.28
C ALA A 312 -6.16 -20.80 -24.70
N LEU A 313 -5.87 -19.49 -24.80
CA LEU A 313 -5.62 -18.76 -26.05
C LEU A 313 -4.15 -18.82 -26.53
N ASP A 314 -3.22 -19.32 -25.71
CA ASP A 314 -1.79 -19.42 -26.05
C ASP A 314 -1.44 -20.83 -26.60
N GLN A 315 -2.44 -21.65 -26.98
CA GLN A 315 -2.29 -23.03 -27.46
C GLN A 315 -2.56 -23.18 -28.96
N ASP A 316 -2.65 -22.07 -29.71
CA ASP A 316 -2.77 -22.12 -31.20
C ASP A 316 -1.46 -21.72 -31.91
#